data_c4cfe04b9acbba57d82faecf3bfdb44a
#
_entry.id   c4cfe04b9acbba57d82faecf3bfdb44a
#
_cell.length_a   1.000
_cell.length_b   1.000
_cell.length_c   1.000
_cell.angle_alpha   90.00
_cell.angle_beta   90.00
_cell.angle_gamma   90.00
#
_symmetry.space_group_name_H-M   'P 1'
#
loop_
_entity.id
_entity.type
_entity.pdbx_description
1 polymer ?
#
loop_
_entity_poly.entity_id
_entity_poly.type
_entity_poly.pdbx_seq_one_letter_code
_entity_poly.pdbx_strand_id
1 'polypeptide(L)'
;VAKHLGLNEVQVRKELSVMSSVPGRPRTGFQVNNLVENIEVYLGYRNVDDAVLVGVGSLGRALLGYRGFDQCGIHIIAAFDRNEALHGLTLHDKPIFPLYKIANLCDRMKIRIGIITVPAEQAQVVCDQLVAGGVLAIWNFSTAHLNVPENVLVRNEDLAASLAILSRQLREQLQ
;
A
#
# COMPACT_ATOMS: atom_id res chain seq x y z
N VAL A 1 -1.20 -3.51 32.72
CA VAL A 1 -1.76 -4.06 31.48
C VAL A 1 -2.35 -5.43 31.74
N ALA A 2 -1.57 -6.48 32.05
CA ALA A 2 -2.05 -7.86 32.23
C ALA A 2 -3.22 -7.96 33.22
N LYS A 3 -3.08 -7.38 34.40
CA LYS A 3 -4.12 -7.37 35.44
C LYS A 3 -5.40 -6.64 35.00
N HIS A 4 -5.29 -5.57 34.22
CA HIS A 4 -6.43 -4.81 33.70
C HIS A 4 -7.18 -5.55 32.60
N LEU A 5 -6.47 -6.38 31.80
CA LEU A 5 -7.02 -7.17 30.70
C LEU A 5 -7.39 -8.60 31.11
N GLY A 6 -7.18 -8.99 32.36
CA GLY A 6 -7.45 -10.35 32.86
C GLY A 6 -6.51 -11.41 32.23
N LEU A 7 -5.33 -11.01 31.74
CA LEU A 7 -4.37 -11.89 31.06
C LEU A 7 -3.25 -12.37 31.99
N ASN A 8 -2.60 -13.48 31.64
CA ASN A 8 -1.46 -14.00 32.35
C ASN A 8 -0.25 -13.05 32.23
N GLU A 9 0.31 -12.58 33.36
CA GLU A 9 1.40 -11.60 33.37
C GLU A 9 2.69 -12.11 32.69
N VAL A 10 2.99 -13.40 32.79
CA VAL A 10 4.19 -14.01 32.19
C VAL A 10 4.04 -14.05 30.69
N GLN A 11 2.86 -14.39 30.20
CA GLN A 11 2.58 -14.42 28.75
C GLN A 11 2.62 -13.02 28.16
N VAL A 12 1.94 -12.04 28.77
CA VAL A 12 1.96 -10.65 28.32
C VAL A 12 3.39 -10.10 28.28
N ARG A 13 4.22 -10.43 29.29
CA ARG A 13 5.62 -9.99 29.30
C ARG A 13 6.46 -10.63 28.19
N LYS A 14 6.21 -11.90 27.85
CA LYS A 14 6.88 -12.56 26.72
C LYS A 14 6.49 -11.94 25.38
N GLU A 15 5.21 -11.70 25.18
CA GLU A 15 4.70 -11.09 23.94
C GLU A 15 5.23 -9.66 23.76
N LEU A 16 5.21 -8.84 24.82
CA LEU A 16 5.79 -7.50 24.80
C LEU A 16 7.30 -7.52 24.55
N SER A 17 8.02 -8.54 25.02
CA SER A 17 9.46 -8.71 24.74
C SER A 17 9.75 -9.05 23.28
N VAL A 18 8.86 -9.79 22.62
CA VAL A 18 8.97 -10.10 21.17
C VAL A 18 8.74 -8.85 20.33
N MET A 19 7.79 -8.01 20.73
CA MET A 19 7.42 -6.78 20.02
C MET A 19 8.37 -5.61 20.31
N SER A 20 9.20 -5.69 21.36
CA SER A 20 10.08 -4.59 21.76
C SER A 20 11.49 -4.75 21.18
N SER A 21 11.95 -3.73 20.46
CA SER A 21 13.35 -3.65 19.97
C SER A 21 14.38 -3.47 21.10
N VAL A 22 13.91 -3.06 22.29
CA VAL A 22 14.77 -2.86 23.47
C VAL A 22 14.27 -3.74 24.61
N PRO A 23 15.11 -4.59 25.20
CA PRO A 23 14.73 -5.42 26.35
C PRO A 23 14.21 -4.57 27.51
N GLY A 24 13.09 -4.99 28.11
CA GLY A 24 12.59 -4.35 29.33
C GLY A 24 13.61 -4.41 30.47
N ARG A 25 13.79 -3.32 31.18
CA ARG A 25 14.68 -3.28 32.33
C ARG A 25 14.04 -3.94 33.57
N PRO A 26 14.80 -4.71 34.36
CA PRO A 26 14.28 -5.27 35.60
C PRO A 26 13.74 -4.15 36.50
N ARG A 27 12.56 -4.34 37.05
CA ARG A 27 11.83 -3.43 37.96
C ARG A 27 11.27 -2.13 37.34
N THR A 28 11.76 -1.66 36.20
CA THR A 28 11.25 -0.45 35.51
C THR A 28 10.38 -0.74 34.30
N GLY A 29 10.40 -1.98 33.79
CA GLY A 29 9.59 -2.39 32.63
C GLY A 29 10.08 -1.84 31.30
N PHE A 30 9.14 -1.58 30.39
CA PHE A 30 9.39 -1.03 29.05
C PHE A 30 9.12 0.48 29.03
N GLN A 31 9.87 1.21 28.22
CA GLN A 31 9.51 2.60 27.91
C GLN A 31 8.23 2.62 27.06
N VAL A 32 7.18 3.23 27.57
CA VAL A 32 5.83 3.17 26.99
C VAL A 32 5.81 3.67 25.55
N ASN A 33 6.46 4.80 25.26
CA ASN A 33 6.48 5.37 23.91
C ASN A 33 7.14 4.43 22.90
N ASN A 34 8.33 3.90 23.23
CA ASN A 34 9.04 2.95 22.36
C ASN A 34 8.24 1.64 22.18
N LEU A 35 7.54 1.20 23.24
CA LEU A 35 6.71 0.00 23.16
C LEU A 35 5.50 0.23 22.26
N VAL A 36 4.83 1.38 22.34
CA VAL A 36 3.71 1.74 21.47
C VAL A 36 4.16 1.79 20.01
N GLU A 37 5.29 2.46 19.73
CA GLU A 37 5.87 2.51 18.37
C GLU A 37 6.17 1.13 17.80
N ASN A 38 6.81 0.26 18.61
CA ASN A 38 7.14 -1.10 18.17
C ASN A 38 5.88 -1.96 17.97
N ILE A 39 4.84 -1.80 18.80
CA ILE A 39 3.56 -2.47 18.64
C ILE A 39 2.88 -1.98 17.35
N GLU A 40 2.90 -0.68 17.05
CA GLU A 40 2.34 -0.11 15.82
C GLU A 40 3.04 -0.68 14.57
N VAL A 41 4.37 -0.79 14.59
CA VAL A 41 5.15 -1.43 13.52
C VAL A 41 4.80 -2.91 13.41
N TYR A 42 4.78 -3.65 14.52
CA TYR A 42 4.47 -5.08 14.54
C TYR A 42 3.05 -5.39 14.04
N LEU A 43 2.08 -4.52 14.36
CA LEU A 43 0.69 -4.63 13.89
C LEU A 43 0.49 -4.06 12.48
N GLY A 44 1.54 -3.57 11.83
CA GLY A 44 1.47 -2.99 10.48
C GLY A 44 0.82 -1.61 10.42
N TYR A 45 0.57 -0.93 11.54
CA TYR A 45 -0.02 0.43 11.53
C TYR A 45 0.87 1.47 10.86
N ARG A 46 2.18 1.21 10.75
CA ARG A 46 3.17 2.03 10.03
C ARG A 46 3.70 1.34 8.78
N ASN A 47 2.90 0.44 8.20
CA ASN A 47 3.27 -0.21 6.93
C ASN A 47 3.18 0.84 5.81
N VAL A 48 4.32 1.38 5.41
CA VAL A 48 4.47 2.32 4.29
C VAL A 48 5.20 1.70 3.10
N ASP A 49 5.52 0.41 3.18
CA ASP A 49 6.33 -0.29 2.19
C ASP A 49 5.48 -1.23 1.31
N ASP A 50 4.37 -1.75 1.86
CA ASP A 50 3.47 -2.60 1.09
C ASP A 50 2.46 -1.79 0.28
N ALA A 51 2.32 -2.17 -0.98
CA ALA A 51 1.40 -1.58 -1.93
C ALA A 51 0.46 -2.62 -2.53
N VAL A 52 -0.69 -2.17 -3.00
CA VAL A 52 -1.59 -2.96 -3.85
C VAL A 52 -1.76 -2.28 -5.20
N LEU A 53 -2.01 -3.09 -6.24
CA LEU A 53 -2.23 -2.60 -7.59
C LEU A 53 -3.65 -2.93 -8.03
N VAL A 54 -4.33 -1.97 -8.64
CA VAL A 54 -5.67 -2.15 -9.18
C VAL A 54 -5.68 -1.92 -10.69
N GLY A 55 -6.08 -2.96 -11.42
CA GLY A 55 -6.09 -3.02 -12.88
C GLY A 55 -4.92 -3.84 -13.45
N VAL A 56 -5.16 -5.13 -13.79
CA VAL A 56 -4.14 -6.05 -14.30
C VAL A 56 -4.15 -6.07 -15.84
N GLY A 57 -4.25 -4.87 -16.44
CA GLY A 57 -4.04 -4.64 -17.87
C GLY A 57 -2.56 -4.65 -18.26
N SER A 58 -2.22 -4.17 -19.46
CA SER A 58 -0.83 -4.17 -19.96
C SER A 58 0.13 -3.45 -19.02
N LEU A 59 -0.20 -2.24 -18.57
CA LEU A 59 0.63 -1.47 -17.65
C LEU A 59 0.68 -2.12 -16.26
N GLY A 60 -0.46 -2.53 -15.72
CA GLY A 60 -0.51 -3.19 -14.41
C GLY A 60 0.36 -4.44 -14.35
N ARG A 61 0.32 -5.28 -15.39
CA ARG A 61 1.19 -6.47 -15.50
C ARG A 61 2.67 -6.11 -15.53
N ALA A 62 3.04 -5.07 -16.27
CA ALA A 62 4.42 -4.59 -16.33
C ALA A 62 4.90 -4.10 -14.96
N LEU A 63 4.08 -3.33 -14.23
CA LEU A 63 4.40 -2.85 -12.89
C LEU A 63 4.49 -4.00 -11.87
N LEU A 64 3.60 -4.99 -11.93
CA LEU A 64 3.66 -6.17 -11.05
C LEU A 64 4.96 -6.96 -11.19
N GLY A 65 5.53 -7.01 -12.40
CA GLY A 65 6.81 -7.68 -12.66
C GLY A 65 8.05 -6.81 -12.46
N TYR A 66 7.88 -5.52 -12.15
CA TYR A 66 9.00 -4.59 -12.05
C TYR A 66 9.74 -4.70 -10.71
N ARG A 67 10.95 -5.25 -10.72
CA ARG A 67 11.77 -5.49 -9.53
C ARG A 67 12.40 -4.22 -8.92
N GLY A 68 12.34 -3.09 -9.62
CA GLY A 68 12.90 -1.83 -9.12
C GLY A 68 12.20 -1.32 -7.85
N PHE A 69 10.95 -1.69 -7.63
CA PHE A 69 10.24 -1.31 -6.40
C PHE A 69 10.84 -1.99 -5.17
N ASP A 70 11.16 -3.29 -5.25
CA ASP A 70 11.77 -4.04 -4.16
C ASP A 70 13.15 -3.45 -3.76
N GLN A 71 13.91 -2.89 -4.72
CA GLN A 71 15.17 -2.21 -4.45
C GLN A 71 14.99 -0.91 -3.64
N CYS A 72 13.82 -0.30 -3.75
CA CYS A 72 13.44 0.88 -2.97
C CYS A 72 12.69 0.53 -1.67
N GLY A 73 12.55 -0.76 -1.36
CA GLY A 73 11.81 -1.23 -0.18
C GLY A 73 10.29 -1.20 -0.35
N ILE A 74 9.76 -0.98 -1.56
CA ILE A 74 8.32 -1.01 -1.83
C ILE A 74 7.91 -2.36 -2.41
N HIS A 75 6.93 -3.00 -1.80
CA HIS A 75 6.48 -4.34 -2.19
C HIS A 75 5.03 -4.32 -2.67
N ILE A 76 4.78 -4.60 -3.94
CA ILE A 76 3.41 -4.85 -4.40
C ILE A 76 3.06 -6.28 -3.96
N ILE A 77 2.15 -6.41 -3.00
CA ILE A 77 1.82 -7.69 -2.36
C ILE A 77 0.58 -8.37 -2.94
N ALA A 78 -0.27 -7.62 -3.61
CA ALA A 78 -1.49 -8.14 -4.24
C ALA A 78 -1.95 -7.23 -5.38
N ALA A 79 -2.75 -7.80 -6.28
CA ALA A 79 -3.42 -7.06 -7.32
C ALA A 79 -4.93 -7.30 -7.29
N PHE A 80 -5.68 -6.38 -7.89
CA PHE A 80 -7.14 -6.45 -8.04
C PHE A 80 -7.53 -6.19 -9.49
N ASP A 81 -8.51 -6.92 -9.98
CA ASP A 81 -9.06 -6.71 -11.31
C ASP A 81 -10.56 -7.01 -11.34
N ARG A 82 -11.28 -6.40 -12.30
CA ARG A 82 -12.68 -6.70 -12.54
C ARG A 82 -12.91 -8.00 -13.31
N ASN A 83 -11.89 -8.46 -14.06
CA ASN A 83 -11.97 -9.64 -14.91
C ASN A 83 -11.96 -10.91 -14.03
N GLU A 84 -13.12 -11.57 -13.95
CA GLU A 84 -13.30 -12.78 -13.15
C GLU A 84 -12.35 -13.91 -13.55
N ALA A 85 -11.93 -13.98 -14.83
CA ALA A 85 -10.98 -14.98 -15.29
C ALA A 85 -9.58 -14.86 -14.66
N LEU A 86 -9.26 -13.71 -14.05
CA LEU A 86 -8.00 -13.48 -13.35
C LEU A 86 -8.09 -13.78 -11.85
N HIS A 87 -9.29 -13.90 -11.29
CA HIS A 87 -9.48 -14.06 -9.85
C HIS A 87 -8.91 -15.39 -9.37
N GLY A 88 -8.12 -15.33 -8.31
CA GLY A 88 -7.43 -16.50 -7.72
C GLY A 88 -6.17 -16.92 -8.47
N LEU A 89 -5.87 -16.31 -9.61
CA LEU A 89 -4.57 -16.51 -10.27
C LEU A 89 -3.47 -15.73 -9.55
N THR A 90 -2.24 -16.15 -9.79
CA THR A 90 -1.03 -15.48 -9.32
C THR A 90 -0.23 -14.99 -10.51
N LEU A 91 0.19 -13.74 -10.51
CA LEU A 91 1.04 -13.14 -11.52
C LEU A 91 2.28 -12.52 -10.86
N HIS A 92 3.49 -12.93 -11.28
CA HIS A 92 4.75 -12.53 -10.64
C HIS A 92 4.73 -12.74 -9.11
N ASP A 93 4.23 -13.88 -8.65
CA ASP A 93 4.06 -14.25 -7.24
C ASP A 93 3.07 -13.36 -6.46
N LYS A 94 2.26 -12.56 -7.15
CA LYS A 94 1.25 -11.68 -6.55
C LYS A 94 -0.16 -12.25 -6.83
N PRO A 95 -0.98 -12.52 -5.80
CA PRO A 95 -2.35 -12.99 -5.99
C PRO A 95 -3.24 -11.89 -6.57
N ILE A 96 -4.20 -12.28 -7.43
CA ILE A 96 -5.17 -11.37 -8.03
C ILE A 96 -6.54 -11.61 -7.40
N PHE A 97 -7.14 -10.55 -6.88
CA PHE A 97 -8.42 -10.56 -6.20
C PHE A 97 -9.49 -9.74 -6.95
N PRO A 98 -10.78 -10.02 -6.72
CA PRO A 98 -11.87 -9.17 -7.20
C PRO A 98 -11.90 -7.81 -6.51
N LEU A 99 -12.38 -6.78 -7.21
CA LEU A 99 -12.40 -5.38 -6.74
C LEU A 99 -13.13 -5.20 -5.41
N TYR A 100 -14.24 -5.92 -5.17
CA TYR A 100 -15.01 -5.80 -3.93
C TYR A 100 -14.23 -6.17 -2.66
N LYS A 101 -13.06 -6.81 -2.79
CA LYS A 101 -12.18 -7.13 -1.66
C LYS A 101 -11.18 -6.03 -1.31
N ILE A 102 -11.06 -4.96 -2.11
CA ILE A 102 -10.06 -3.89 -1.92
C ILE A 102 -10.11 -3.36 -0.50
N ALA A 103 -11.23 -2.77 -0.08
CA ALA A 103 -11.34 -2.11 1.22
C ALA A 103 -11.04 -3.07 2.38
N ASN A 104 -11.60 -4.29 2.33
CA ASN A 104 -11.40 -5.29 3.38
C ASN A 104 -9.93 -5.74 3.48
N LEU A 105 -9.28 -6.05 2.35
CA LEU A 105 -7.90 -6.53 2.36
C LEU A 105 -6.93 -5.41 2.75
N CYS A 106 -7.11 -4.19 2.23
CA CYS A 106 -6.28 -3.05 2.59
C CYS A 106 -6.37 -2.74 4.09
N ASP A 107 -7.57 -2.73 4.67
CA ASP A 107 -7.73 -2.48 6.11
C ASP A 107 -7.10 -3.58 6.96
N ARG A 108 -7.37 -4.86 6.65
CA ARG A 108 -6.84 -5.99 7.42
C ARG A 108 -5.32 -6.10 7.38
N MET A 109 -4.71 -5.82 6.22
CA MET A 109 -3.26 -5.89 6.01
C MET A 109 -2.56 -4.55 6.28
N LYS A 110 -3.32 -3.51 6.65
CA LYS A 110 -2.81 -2.15 6.92
C LYS A 110 -2.03 -1.57 5.75
N ILE A 111 -2.50 -1.82 4.52
CA ILE A 111 -1.89 -1.30 3.30
C ILE A 111 -2.14 0.20 3.22
N ARG A 112 -1.08 0.96 2.95
CA ARG A 112 -1.12 2.42 2.87
C ARG A 112 -0.89 2.98 1.48
N ILE A 113 -0.43 2.16 0.53
CA ILE A 113 -0.15 2.58 -0.84
C ILE A 113 -1.05 1.82 -1.81
N GLY A 114 -1.74 2.56 -2.69
CA GLY A 114 -2.54 2.04 -3.79
C GLY A 114 -2.01 2.51 -5.14
N ILE A 115 -1.89 1.60 -6.09
CA ILE A 115 -1.49 1.90 -7.48
C ILE A 115 -2.69 1.69 -8.38
N ILE A 116 -3.09 2.73 -9.10
CA ILE A 116 -4.26 2.71 -9.99
C ILE A 116 -3.81 2.68 -11.45
N THR A 117 -4.15 1.59 -12.16
CA THR A 117 -3.86 1.37 -13.58
C THR A 117 -5.11 0.97 -14.36
N VAL A 118 -6.28 1.40 -13.88
CA VAL A 118 -7.58 1.19 -14.56
C VAL A 118 -7.88 2.36 -15.51
N PRO A 119 -8.82 2.18 -16.47
CA PRO A 119 -9.33 3.29 -17.29
C PRO A 119 -9.92 4.43 -16.44
N ALA A 120 -9.88 5.65 -17.00
CA ALA A 120 -10.27 6.88 -16.31
C ALA A 120 -11.69 6.80 -15.70
N GLU A 121 -12.63 6.17 -16.41
CA GLU A 121 -14.03 6.04 -16.00
C GLU A 121 -14.21 5.20 -14.71
N GLN A 122 -13.20 4.40 -14.37
CA GLN A 122 -13.23 3.52 -13.19
C GLN A 122 -12.32 4.02 -12.06
N ALA A 123 -11.45 4.97 -12.35
CA ALA A 123 -10.39 5.37 -11.45
C ALA A 123 -10.92 5.96 -10.13
N GLN A 124 -11.98 6.78 -10.16
CA GLN A 124 -12.55 7.36 -8.96
C GLN A 124 -13.18 6.29 -8.05
N VAL A 125 -13.95 5.36 -8.62
CA VAL A 125 -14.57 4.28 -7.82
C VAL A 125 -13.53 3.40 -7.15
N VAL A 126 -12.44 3.10 -7.85
CA VAL A 126 -11.30 2.35 -7.29
C VAL A 126 -10.59 3.15 -6.20
N CYS A 127 -10.38 4.45 -6.42
CA CYS A 127 -9.82 5.37 -5.44
C CYS A 127 -10.63 5.36 -4.14
N ASP A 128 -11.96 5.50 -4.24
CA ASP A 128 -12.87 5.51 -3.08
C ASP A 128 -12.77 4.20 -2.28
N GLN A 129 -12.67 3.05 -2.96
CA GLN A 129 -12.49 1.76 -2.30
C GLN A 129 -11.13 1.63 -1.59
N LEU A 130 -10.05 2.14 -2.19
CA LEU A 130 -8.72 2.18 -1.59
C LEU A 130 -8.71 3.06 -0.34
N VAL A 131 -9.28 4.25 -0.43
CA VAL A 131 -9.40 5.19 0.69
C VAL A 131 -10.26 4.60 1.81
N ALA A 132 -11.40 3.96 1.49
CA ALA A 132 -12.23 3.25 2.46
C ALA A 132 -11.47 2.10 3.16
N GLY A 133 -10.49 1.50 2.50
CA GLY A 133 -9.58 0.49 3.06
C GLY A 133 -8.41 1.07 3.86
N GLY A 134 -8.35 2.39 4.02
CA GLY A 134 -7.31 3.07 4.80
C GLY A 134 -6.01 3.35 4.05
N VAL A 135 -6.04 3.32 2.71
CA VAL A 135 -4.93 3.77 1.86
C VAL A 135 -4.76 5.28 2.01
N LEU A 136 -3.52 5.74 2.16
CA LEU A 136 -3.14 7.14 2.39
C LEU A 136 -2.28 7.72 1.26
N ALA A 137 -1.77 6.89 0.36
CA ALA A 137 -1.01 7.33 -0.81
C ALA A 137 -1.48 6.59 -2.06
N ILE A 138 -1.77 7.32 -3.12
CA ILE A 138 -2.27 6.79 -4.39
C ILE A 138 -1.32 7.20 -5.51
N TRP A 139 -0.81 6.21 -6.23
CA TRP A 139 -0.07 6.42 -7.46
C TRP A 139 -1.00 6.15 -8.65
N ASN A 140 -1.44 7.23 -9.29
CA ASN A 140 -2.46 7.18 -10.32
C ASN A 140 -1.85 7.26 -11.72
N PHE A 141 -2.04 6.22 -12.51
CA PHE A 141 -1.64 6.14 -13.91
C PHE A 141 -2.82 6.36 -14.87
N SER A 142 -4.01 6.61 -14.35
CA SER A 142 -5.15 7.00 -15.18
C SER A 142 -5.09 8.49 -15.52
N THR A 143 -5.78 8.90 -16.56
CA THR A 143 -5.92 10.33 -16.91
C THR A 143 -7.01 11.05 -16.10
N ALA A 144 -7.67 10.34 -15.17
CA ALA A 144 -8.69 10.94 -14.32
C ALA A 144 -8.07 11.82 -13.23
N HIS A 145 -8.68 12.97 -12.99
CA HIS A 145 -8.42 13.74 -11.78
C HIS A 145 -9.19 13.12 -10.62
N LEU A 146 -8.45 12.62 -9.62
CA LEU A 146 -9.04 11.96 -8.46
C LEU A 146 -9.41 12.97 -7.38
N ASN A 147 -10.63 12.84 -6.87
CA ASN A 147 -11.09 13.59 -5.70
C ASN A 147 -10.85 12.75 -4.45
N VAL A 148 -10.01 13.23 -3.53
CA VAL A 148 -9.61 12.51 -2.31
C VAL A 148 -9.69 13.41 -1.09
N PRO A 149 -9.82 12.83 0.13
CA PRO A 149 -9.67 13.58 1.37
C PRO A 149 -8.31 14.25 1.50
N GLU A 150 -8.21 15.34 2.26
CA GLU A 150 -6.98 16.12 2.45
C GLU A 150 -5.79 15.32 3.00
N ASN A 151 -6.07 14.26 3.74
CA ASN A 151 -5.05 13.39 4.33
C ASN A 151 -4.54 12.29 3.37
N VAL A 152 -5.02 12.24 2.13
CA VAL A 152 -4.61 11.25 1.12
C VAL A 152 -3.70 11.91 0.08
N LEU A 153 -2.51 11.40 -0.07
CA LEU A 153 -1.55 11.87 -1.06
C LEU A 153 -1.86 11.24 -2.42
N VAL A 154 -1.86 12.06 -3.48
CA VAL A 154 -2.03 11.55 -4.86
C VAL A 154 -0.86 12.01 -5.71
N ARG A 155 -0.23 11.05 -6.37
CA ARG A 155 0.74 11.28 -7.44
C ARG A 155 0.14 10.81 -8.76
N ASN A 156 0.00 11.73 -9.71
CA ASN A 156 -0.46 11.41 -11.06
C ASN A 156 0.73 11.22 -12.00
N GLU A 157 0.70 10.18 -12.81
CA GLU A 157 1.70 9.91 -13.85
C GLU A 157 1.01 9.90 -15.22
N ASP A 158 1.45 10.81 -16.08
CA ASP A 158 1.04 10.86 -17.48
C ASP A 158 2.25 10.57 -18.38
N LEU A 159 2.36 9.32 -18.79
CA LEU A 159 3.46 8.86 -19.65
C LEU A 159 3.39 9.49 -21.05
N ALA A 160 2.18 9.76 -21.54
CA ALA A 160 1.99 10.37 -22.85
C ALA A 160 2.38 11.85 -22.81
N ALA A 161 1.98 12.59 -21.77
CA ALA A 161 2.37 13.98 -21.59
C ALA A 161 3.89 14.12 -21.42
N SER A 162 4.55 13.24 -20.68
CA SER A 162 6.01 13.24 -20.50
C SER A 162 6.73 13.08 -21.85
N LEU A 163 6.27 12.15 -22.71
CA LEU A 163 6.85 11.95 -24.04
C LEU A 163 6.54 13.13 -24.98
N ALA A 164 5.36 13.71 -24.90
CA ALA A 164 4.97 14.87 -25.70
C ALA A 164 5.85 16.11 -25.38
N ILE A 165 6.15 16.33 -24.09
CA ILE A 165 7.07 17.39 -23.66
C ILE A 165 8.48 17.18 -24.25
N LEU A 166 9.00 15.96 -24.16
CA LEU A 166 10.31 15.62 -24.75
C LEU A 166 10.34 15.84 -26.26
N SER A 167 9.30 15.42 -26.98
CA SER A 167 9.17 15.62 -28.42
C SER A 167 9.12 17.11 -28.81
N ARG A 168 8.46 17.93 -27.98
CA ARG A 168 8.43 19.38 -28.19
C ARG A 168 9.82 20.00 -28.00
N GLN A 169 10.51 19.65 -26.91
CA GLN A 169 11.87 20.15 -26.64
C GLN A 169 12.85 19.78 -27.76
N LEU A 170 12.75 18.56 -28.28
CA LEU A 170 13.60 18.15 -29.41
C LEU A 170 13.34 19.01 -30.68
N ARG A 171 12.06 19.30 -30.98
CA ARG A 171 11.73 20.18 -32.12
C ARG A 171 12.28 21.59 -31.95
N GLU A 172 12.27 22.13 -30.73
CA GLU A 172 12.84 23.46 -30.43
C GLU A 172 14.38 23.47 -30.60
N GLN A 173 15.08 22.36 -30.37
CA GLN A 173 16.53 22.24 -30.58
C GLN A 173 16.94 22.05 -32.04
N LEU A 174 16.03 21.59 -32.90
CA LEU A 174 16.32 21.34 -34.32
C LEU A 174 15.96 22.54 -35.24
N GLN A 175 15.41 23.62 -34.70
CA GLN A 175 15.13 24.90 -35.37
C GLN A 175 16.29 25.88 -35.18
#